data_015a527860b30eeabc7575dbc1d82d1e
#
_entry.id   015a527860b30eeabc7575dbc1d82d1e
#
_cell.length_a   1.000
_cell.length_b   1.000
_cell.length_c   1.000
_cell.angle_alpha   90.00
_cell.angle_beta   90.00
_cell.angle_gamma   90.00
#
_symmetry.space_group_name_H-M   'P 1'
#
loop_
_entity.id
_entity.type
_entity.pdbx_description
1 polymer ?
#
loop_
_entity_poly.entity_id
_entity_poly.type
_entity_poly.pdbx_seq_one_letter_code
_entity_poly.pdbx_strand_id
1 'polypeptide(L)'
;MLPTIIAIFIGCFILERIFVGWKLPVVKTWPLRVILINVVQLFVVIIAGYTWEIWLSSWSVFNLSAHVSYVPGGCIAYFITTFIFYWWHRWRHEIDFLWIAFHQIHHSPQRLEVITSFYKHPGEMIVNSIIGSLLVYTFLGLSVEAGAIYTFCTAIGEFFYHTNVKTPRWIGFIFQRPEMHRIHHQADRHKNNYGDIVWWDMLFGTYENPKEWIHSCGFTTEREDNLVAMLAYKDVHKEDE
;
A
#
# COMPACT_ATOMS: atom_id res chain seq x y z
N MET A 1 -3.91 17.04 9.49
CA MET A 1 -3.98 15.85 8.60
C MET A 1 -3.94 14.52 9.37
N LEU A 2 -2.93 14.24 10.22
CA LEU A 2 -2.82 12.96 10.94
C LEU A 2 -4.09 12.55 11.71
N PRO A 3 -4.74 13.40 12.52
CA PRO A 3 -5.99 13.02 13.19
C PRO A 3 -7.11 12.61 12.22
N THR A 4 -7.18 13.26 11.07
CA THR A 4 -8.17 12.95 10.02
C THR A 4 -7.90 11.57 9.39
N ILE A 5 -6.65 11.25 9.10
CA ILE A 5 -6.23 9.92 8.58
C ILE A 5 -6.59 8.83 9.58
N ILE A 6 -6.29 9.04 10.87
CA ILE A 6 -6.64 8.11 11.94
C ILE A 6 -8.17 7.92 12.04
N ALA A 7 -8.94 9.01 11.98
CA ALA A 7 -10.39 8.93 12.04
C ALA A 7 -10.97 8.14 10.85
N ILE A 8 -10.44 8.34 9.63
CA ILE A 8 -10.85 7.58 8.44
C ILE A 8 -10.47 6.11 8.59
N PHE A 9 -9.26 5.79 9.07
CA PHE A 9 -8.84 4.42 9.34
C PHE A 9 -9.81 3.72 10.31
N ILE A 10 -10.13 4.37 11.42
CA ILE A 10 -11.10 3.84 12.40
C ILE A 10 -12.49 3.68 11.75
N GLY A 11 -12.91 4.66 10.93
CA GLY A 11 -14.16 4.57 10.18
C GLY A 11 -14.18 3.36 9.24
N CYS A 12 -13.14 3.13 8.44
CA CYS A 12 -13.00 1.96 7.58
C CYS A 12 -12.99 0.66 8.39
N PHE A 13 -12.27 0.64 9.52
CA PHE A 13 -12.21 -0.52 10.41
C PHE A 13 -13.60 -0.89 11.00
N ILE A 14 -14.40 0.11 11.37
CA ILE A 14 -15.77 -0.11 11.84
C ILE A 14 -16.68 -0.55 10.69
N LEU A 15 -16.59 0.12 9.54
CA LEU A 15 -17.40 -0.20 8.37
C LEU A 15 -17.22 -1.65 7.90
N GLU A 16 -16.01 -2.15 7.84
CA GLU A 16 -15.77 -3.54 7.42
C GLU A 16 -16.23 -4.59 8.44
N ARG A 17 -16.49 -4.21 9.70
CA ARG A 17 -17.12 -5.07 10.73
C ARG A 17 -18.64 -5.06 10.64
N ILE A 18 -19.24 -3.99 10.12
CA ILE A 18 -20.70 -3.86 9.91
C ILE A 18 -21.07 -4.45 8.53
N PHE A 19 -20.34 -4.11 7.49
CA PHE A 19 -20.59 -4.52 6.10
C PHE A 19 -19.57 -5.55 5.63
N VAL A 20 -19.55 -6.71 6.26
CA VAL A 20 -18.59 -7.79 6.00
C VAL A 20 -18.69 -8.27 4.55
N GLY A 21 -17.68 -8.03 3.74
CA GLY A 21 -17.62 -8.43 2.34
C GLY A 21 -17.36 -9.92 2.15
N TRP A 22 -16.37 -10.44 2.88
CA TRP A 22 -15.95 -11.85 2.84
C TRP A 22 -15.68 -12.37 4.24
N LYS A 23 -15.96 -13.66 4.45
CA LYS A 23 -15.62 -14.34 5.71
C LYS A 23 -14.11 -14.52 5.78
N LEU A 24 -13.48 -13.85 6.72
CA LEU A 24 -12.04 -13.96 6.94
C LEU A 24 -11.69 -15.22 7.75
N PRO A 25 -10.59 -15.90 7.46
CA PRO A 25 -10.13 -17.05 8.24
C PRO A 25 -9.73 -16.64 9.66
N VAL A 26 -9.77 -17.59 10.59
CA VAL A 26 -9.27 -17.38 11.95
C VAL A 26 -7.79 -17.77 11.99
N VAL A 27 -6.92 -16.78 12.09
CA VAL A 27 -5.47 -16.93 12.19
C VAL A 27 -5.05 -16.46 13.57
N LYS A 28 -4.62 -17.38 14.45
CA LYS A 28 -4.38 -17.09 15.88
C LYS A 28 -3.25 -16.08 16.12
N THR A 29 -2.23 -16.10 15.28
CA THR A 29 -1.04 -15.24 15.39
C THR A 29 -1.25 -13.86 14.76
N TRP A 30 -2.28 -13.70 13.93
CA TRP A 30 -2.54 -12.48 13.17
C TRP A 30 -2.62 -11.20 14.02
N PRO A 31 -3.38 -11.14 15.14
CA PRO A 31 -3.48 -9.91 15.92
C PRO A 31 -2.13 -9.42 16.43
N LEU A 32 -1.28 -10.34 16.91
CA LEU A 32 0.05 -9.97 17.40
C LEU A 32 0.96 -9.50 16.27
N ARG A 33 1.01 -10.22 15.17
CA ARG A 33 1.86 -9.89 14.01
C ARG A 33 1.49 -8.53 13.40
N VAL A 34 0.20 -8.31 13.16
CA VAL A 34 -0.27 -7.06 12.54
C VAL A 34 -0.05 -5.86 13.45
N ILE A 35 -0.26 -5.98 14.76
CA ILE A 35 0.02 -4.90 15.72
C ILE A 35 1.52 -4.61 15.73
N LEU A 36 2.37 -5.64 15.86
CA LEU A 36 3.83 -5.47 15.89
C LEU A 36 4.33 -4.72 14.65
N ILE A 37 3.98 -5.18 13.47
CA ILE A 37 4.41 -4.55 12.22
C ILE A 37 3.87 -3.13 12.09
N ASN A 38 2.58 -2.88 12.40
CA ASN A 38 2.02 -1.53 12.31
C ASN A 38 2.67 -0.55 13.31
N VAL A 39 3.07 -1.02 14.50
CA VAL A 39 3.84 -0.20 15.45
C VAL A 39 5.21 0.14 14.87
N VAL A 40 5.92 -0.82 14.28
CA VAL A 40 7.20 -0.56 13.60
C VAL A 40 7.01 0.44 12.46
N GLN A 41 5.96 0.33 11.65
CA GLN A 41 5.65 1.28 10.58
C GLN A 41 5.42 2.70 11.12
N LEU A 42 4.73 2.84 12.25
CA LEU A 42 4.55 4.15 12.87
C LEU A 42 5.91 4.80 13.23
N PHE A 43 6.86 4.02 13.76
CA PHE A 43 8.21 4.51 14.01
C PHE A 43 8.95 4.92 12.73
N VAL A 44 8.82 4.16 11.65
CA VAL A 44 9.40 4.52 10.33
C VAL A 44 8.85 5.86 9.85
N VAL A 45 7.54 6.09 9.94
CA VAL A 45 6.90 7.36 9.54
C VAL A 45 7.40 8.53 10.40
N ILE A 46 7.52 8.32 11.71
CA ILE A 46 8.05 9.37 12.62
C ILE A 46 9.50 9.71 12.26
N ILE A 47 10.35 8.68 12.06
CA ILE A 47 11.76 8.90 11.69
C ILE A 47 11.86 9.61 10.34
N ALA A 48 11.04 9.25 9.36
CA ALA A 48 10.99 9.90 8.04
C ALA A 48 10.79 11.41 8.17
N GLY A 49 9.79 11.83 8.95
CA GLY A 49 9.47 13.24 9.18
C GLY A 49 10.57 14.04 9.84
N TYR A 50 11.47 13.41 10.61
CA TYR A 50 12.61 14.07 11.26
C TYR A 50 13.93 13.94 10.50
N THR A 51 13.96 13.18 9.39
CA THR A 51 15.20 12.90 8.66
C THR A 51 15.07 13.25 7.18
N TRP A 52 14.86 12.27 6.32
CA TRP A 52 14.95 12.45 4.87
C TRP A 52 13.86 13.37 4.29
N GLU A 53 12.69 13.50 4.90
CA GLU A 53 11.68 14.47 4.43
C GLU A 53 12.19 15.91 4.56
N ILE A 54 12.86 16.23 5.66
CA ILE A 54 13.47 17.55 5.88
C ILE A 54 14.62 17.77 4.90
N TRP A 55 15.51 16.77 4.73
CA TRP A 55 16.68 16.90 3.84
C TRP A 55 16.28 17.04 2.39
N LEU A 56 15.33 16.22 1.93
CA LEU A 56 14.88 16.20 0.55
C LEU A 56 14.03 17.41 0.17
N SER A 57 13.42 18.10 1.13
CA SER A 57 12.67 19.35 0.90
C SER A 57 13.57 20.61 0.79
N SER A 58 14.86 20.48 1.03
CA SER A 58 15.79 21.64 1.06
C SER A 58 16.15 22.19 -0.32
N TRP A 59 15.92 21.43 -1.39
CA TRP A 59 16.16 21.86 -2.78
C TRP A 59 15.20 21.13 -3.75
N SER A 60 14.92 21.74 -4.89
CA SER A 60 13.98 21.17 -5.87
C SER A 60 14.39 21.41 -7.30
N VAL A 61 13.96 20.51 -8.20
CA VAL A 61 14.16 20.61 -9.64
C VAL A 61 13.11 21.54 -10.27
N PHE A 62 11.85 21.35 -9.95
CA PHE A 62 10.72 22.05 -10.55
C PHE A 62 10.02 22.95 -9.55
N ASN A 63 10.34 23.78 -8.90
CA ASN A 63 9.68 24.67 -7.93
C ASN A 63 8.15 24.88 -8.16
N LEU A 64 7.41 23.79 -8.19
CA LEU A 64 5.98 23.81 -8.54
C LEU A 64 5.14 24.56 -7.48
N SER A 65 5.61 24.61 -6.24
CA SER A 65 4.99 25.39 -5.15
C SER A 65 4.88 26.90 -5.44
N ALA A 66 5.71 27.42 -6.35
CA ALA A 66 5.60 28.82 -6.79
C ALA A 66 4.41 29.06 -7.74
N HIS A 67 3.83 28.01 -8.31
CA HIS A 67 2.83 28.10 -9.37
C HIS A 67 1.47 27.53 -8.98
N VAL A 68 1.42 26.63 -8.00
CA VAL A 68 0.18 25.96 -7.54
C VAL A 68 0.06 26.00 -6.03
N SER A 69 -1.16 26.16 -5.53
CA SER A 69 -1.46 26.06 -4.12
C SER A 69 -1.36 24.61 -3.62
N TYR A 70 -1.26 24.43 -2.30
CA TYR A 70 -0.94 23.13 -1.70
C TYR A 70 -1.97 22.01 -1.97
N VAL A 71 -3.29 22.33 -2.09
CA VAL A 71 -4.30 21.28 -2.36
C VAL A 71 -4.16 20.74 -3.78
N PRO A 72 -4.24 21.55 -4.87
CA PRO A 72 -3.96 21.04 -6.22
C PRO A 72 -2.57 20.44 -6.34
N GLY A 73 -1.54 21.03 -5.72
CA GLY A 73 -0.17 20.50 -5.73
C GLY A 73 -0.10 19.08 -5.17
N GLY A 74 -0.72 18.81 -4.03
CA GLY A 74 -0.79 17.49 -3.44
C GLY A 74 -1.58 16.48 -4.28
N CYS A 75 -2.68 16.90 -4.92
CA CYS A 75 -3.45 16.05 -5.84
C CYS A 75 -2.64 15.71 -7.11
N ILE A 76 -1.90 16.68 -7.67
CA ILE A 76 -1.00 16.45 -8.80
C ILE A 76 0.12 15.47 -8.40
N ALA A 77 0.73 15.67 -7.23
CA ALA A 77 1.73 14.75 -6.71
C ALA A 77 1.17 13.35 -6.58
N TYR A 78 0.00 13.17 -5.98
CA TYR A 78 -0.66 11.86 -5.87
C TYR A 78 -0.84 11.23 -7.25
N PHE A 79 -1.40 11.94 -8.22
CA PHE A 79 -1.61 11.40 -9.57
C PHE A 79 -0.30 10.96 -10.24
N ILE A 80 0.74 11.79 -10.19
CA ILE A 80 2.06 11.46 -10.79
C ILE A 80 2.69 10.28 -10.06
N THR A 81 2.65 10.28 -8.72
CA THR A 81 3.26 9.21 -7.95
C THR A 81 2.56 7.87 -8.13
N THR A 82 1.23 7.83 -8.40
CA THR A 82 0.55 6.57 -8.69
C THR A 82 1.12 5.87 -9.93
N PHE A 83 1.61 6.63 -10.93
CA PHE A 83 2.32 6.05 -12.08
C PHE A 83 3.66 5.39 -11.69
N ILE A 84 4.46 6.10 -10.89
CA ILE A 84 5.76 5.59 -10.43
C ILE A 84 5.56 4.37 -9.51
N PHE A 85 4.57 4.45 -8.59
CA PHE A 85 4.25 3.35 -7.69
C PHE A 85 3.61 2.16 -8.40
N TYR A 86 2.89 2.33 -9.52
CA TYR A 86 2.47 1.24 -10.38
C TYR A 86 3.66 0.39 -10.83
N TRP A 87 4.72 1.02 -11.39
CA TRP A 87 5.91 0.31 -11.84
C TRP A 87 6.70 -0.28 -10.68
N TRP A 88 6.89 0.50 -9.61
CA TRP A 88 7.57 0.01 -8.40
C TRP A 88 6.85 -1.21 -7.80
N HIS A 89 5.51 -1.19 -7.74
CA HIS A 89 4.69 -2.30 -7.27
C HIS A 89 4.82 -3.52 -8.19
N ARG A 90 4.68 -3.31 -9.50
CA ARG A 90 4.81 -4.36 -10.49
C ARG A 90 6.19 -5.02 -10.46
N TRP A 91 7.27 -4.27 -10.37
CA TRP A 91 8.62 -4.82 -10.25
C TRP A 91 8.83 -5.64 -8.98
N ARG A 92 8.20 -5.28 -7.86
CA ARG A 92 8.23 -6.08 -6.64
C ARG A 92 7.58 -7.47 -6.81
N HIS A 93 6.72 -7.66 -7.81
CA HIS A 93 6.12 -8.93 -8.17
C HIS A 93 6.88 -9.68 -9.26
N GLU A 94 7.57 -8.97 -10.15
CA GLU A 94 8.25 -9.56 -11.32
C GLU A 94 9.73 -9.87 -11.06
N ILE A 95 10.33 -9.30 -10.00
CA ILE A 95 11.74 -9.47 -9.66
C ILE A 95 11.86 -10.16 -8.31
N ASP A 96 12.32 -11.40 -8.28
CA ASP A 96 12.41 -12.24 -7.07
C ASP A 96 13.08 -11.54 -5.90
N PHE A 97 14.21 -10.86 -6.13
CA PHE A 97 14.89 -10.12 -5.08
C PHE A 97 14.00 -9.05 -4.44
N LEU A 98 13.26 -8.28 -5.24
CA LEU A 98 12.37 -7.23 -4.75
C LEU A 98 11.15 -7.82 -4.02
N TRP A 99 10.64 -8.96 -4.49
CA TRP A 99 9.60 -9.71 -3.81
C TRP A 99 10.04 -10.13 -2.41
N ILE A 100 11.16 -10.82 -2.32
CA ILE A 100 11.69 -11.35 -1.06
C ILE A 100 12.06 -10.21 -0.10
N ALA A 101 12.75 -9.18 -0.60
CA ALA A 101 13.26 -8.10 0.25
C ALA A 101 12.18 -7.13 0.74
N PHE A 102 11.10 -6.96 -0.02
CA PHE A 102 10.17 -5.88 0.27
C PHE A 102 8.70 -6.31 0.32
N HIS A 103 8.25 -7.33 -0.42
CA HIS A 103 6.82 -7.46 -0.69
C HIS A 103 6.15 -8.74 -0.19
N GLN A 104 6.89 -9.84 0.04
CA GLN A 104 6.30 -11.10 0.50
C GLN A 104 5.56 -10.98 1.84
N ILE A 105 6.02 -10.12 2.78
CA ILE A 105 5.32 -9.88 4.04
C ILE A 105 3.92 -9.32 3.78
N HIS A 106 3.81 -8.36 2.86
CA HIS A 106 2.52 -7.74 2.53
C HIS A 106 1.53 -8.73 1.93
N HIS A 107 2.02 -9.67 1.13
CA HIS A 107 1.21 -10.71 0.49
C HIS A 107 0.97 -11.95 1.35
N SER A 108 1.66 -12.09 2.48
CA SER A 108 1.53 -13.27 3.33
C SER A 108 0.16 -13.43 4.02
N PRO A 109 -0.58 -12.37 4.43
CA PRO A 109 -1.79 -12.55 5.22
C PRO A 109 -2.93 -13.21 4.44
N GLN A 110 -3.54 -14.22 5.03
CA GLN A 110 -4.80 -14.79 4.57
C GLN A 110 -5.99 -13.87 4.81
N ARG A 111 -5.80 -12.87 5.69
CA ARG A 111 -6.78 -11.87 6.05
C ARG A 111 -6.49 -10.57 5.33
N LEU A 112 -7.33 -10.22 4.35
CA LEU A 112 -7.26 -8.92 3.71
C LEU A 112 -8.37 -8.03 4.29
N GLU A 113 -7.97 -7.10 5.12
CA GLU A 113 -8.80 -6.14 5.87
C GLU A 113 -8.03 -4.83 6.06
N VAL A 114 -8.69 -3.73 6.44
CA VAL A 114 -8.05 -2.41 6.44
C VAL A 114 -6.73 -2.34 7.23
N ILE A 115 -6.60 -3.11 8.31
CA ILE A 115 -5.36 -3.15 9.10
C ILE A 115 -4.18 -3.80 8.35
N THR A 116 -4.43 -4.51 7.24
CA THR A 116 -3.41 -5.08 6.36
C THR A 116 -2.69 -4.00 5.52
N SER A 117 -3.28 -2.82 5.35
CA SER A 117 -2.73 -1.71 4.54
C SER A 117 -1.26 -1.41 4.84
N PHE A 118 -0.89 -1.44 6.11
CA PHE A 118 0.47 -1.17 6.57
C PHE A 118 1.24 -2.41 7.03
N TYR A 119 0.72 -3.60 6.80
CA TYR A 119 1.43 -4.84 7.08
C TYR A 119 2.45 -5.11 5.97
N LYS A 120 3.60 -4.42 6.05
CA LYS A 120 4.66 -4.42 5.05
C LYS A 120 6.02 -4.59 5.73
N HIS A 121 7.02 -5.03 4.96
CA HIS A 121 8.40 -5.05 5.48
C HIS A 121 8.85 -3.64 5.85
N PRO A 122 9.52 -3.40 7.00
CA PRO A 122 10.01 -2.06 7.37
C PRO A 122 10.89 -1.43 6.28
N GLY A 123 11.74 -2.22 5.62
CA GLY A 123 12.53 -1.78 4.47
C GLY A 123 11.69 -1.31 3.29
N GLU A 124 10.55 -1.94 3.02
CA GLU A 124 9.60 -1.47 2.00
C GLU A 124 9.06 -0.08 2.35
N MET A 125 8.68 0.14 3.60
CA MET A 125 8.16 1.43 4.03
C MET A 125 9.19 2.54 3.94
N ILE A 126 10.46 2.25 4.29
CA ILE A 126 11.57 3.21 4.16
C ILE A 126 11.75 3.58 2.67
N VAL A 127 11.84 2.59 1.78
CA VAL A 127 12.02 2.84 0.35
C VAL A 127 10.83 3.58 -0.24
N ASN A 128 9.60 3.18 0.08
CA ASN A 128 8.38 3.86 -0.38
C ASN A 128 8.35 5.33 0.08
N SER A 129 8.70 5.60 1.34
CA SER A 129 8.75 6.95 1.87
C SER A 129 9.83 7.80 1.17
N ILE A 130 11.02 7.24 0.93
CA ILE A 130 12.10 7.94 0.20
C ILE A 130 11.68 8.24 -1.24
N ILE A 131 11.10 7.28 -1.97
CA ILE A 131 10.60 7.50 -3.34
C ILE A 131 9.55 8.61 -3.36
N GLY A 132 8.56 8.55 -2.46
CA GLY A 132 7.52 9.56 -2.35
C GLY A 132 8.10 10.95 -2.05
N SER A 133 9.01 11.05 -1.07
CA SER A 133 9.64 12.32 -0.70
C SER A 133 10.52 12.90 -1.81
N LEU A 134 11.29 12.07 -2.52
CA LEU A 134 12.05 12.49 -3.71
C LEU A 134 11.14 13.05 -4.80
N LEU A 135 10.02 12.41 -5.08
CA LEU A 135 9.07 12.88 -6.09
C LEU A 135 8.38 14.18 -5.66
N VAL A 136 7.85 14.24 -4.45
CA VAL A 136 7.04 15.36 -3.96
C VAL A 136 7.90 16.58 -3.70
N TYR A 137 8.98 16.44 -2.95
CA TYR A 137 9.77 17.57 -2.50
C TYR A 137 10.91 17.91 -3.45
N THR A 138 11.74 16.92 -3.80
CA THR A 138 12.92 17.18 -4.61
C THR A 138 12.58 17.35 -6.08
N PHE A 139 11.80 16.47 -6.68
CA PHE A 139 11.50 16.54 -8.11
C PHE A 139 10.47 17.63 -8.40
N LEU A 140 9.28 17.55 -7.81
CA LEU A 140 8.21 18.52 -8.04
C LEU A 140 8.39 19.85 -7.30
N GLY A 141 9.14 19.89 -6.23
CA GLY A 141 9.37 21.11 -5.45
C GLY A 141 8.08 21.62 -4.78
N LEU A 142 7.32 20.72 -4.20
CA LEU A 142 6.08 21.04 -3.51
C LEU A 142 6.32 21.35 -2.02
N SER A 143 5.39 22.12 -1.44
CA SER A 143 5.45 22.45 -0.02
C SER A 143 5.09 21.26 0.88
N VAL A 144 5.44 21.37 2.18
CA VAL A 144 5.10 20.35 3.17
C VAL A 144 3.59 20.15 3.30
N GLU A 145 2.79 21.22 3.14
CA GLU A 145 1.33 21.15 3.15
C GLU A 145 0.80 20.37 1.94
N ALA A 146 1.41 20.54 0.76
CA ALA A 146 1.08 19.74 -0.42
C ALA A 146 1.48 18.27 -0.23
N GLY A 147 2.63 18.01 0.39
CA GLY A 147 3.04 16.67 0.79
C GLY A 147 2.06 16.01 1.76
N ALA A 148 1.48 16.78 2.70
CA ALA A 148 0.44 16.28 3.60
C ALA A 148 -0.85 15.90 2.85
N ILE A 149 -1.26 16.64 1.81
CA ILE A 149 -2.39 16.28 0.93
C ILE A 149 -2.07 15.02 0.12
N TYR A 150 -0.87 14.93 -0.44
CA TYR A 150 -0.40 13.72 -1.12
C TYR A 150 -0.50 12.48 -0.21
N THR A 151 0.07 12.56 1.00
CA THR A 151 0.03 11.47 2.00
C THR A 151 -1.41 11.10 2.38
N PHE A 152 -2.28 12.09 2.50
CA PHE A 152 -3.70 11.88 2.77
C PHE A 152 -4.39 11.10 1.64
N CYS A 153 -4.18 11.48 0.39
CA CYS A 153 -4.76 10.78 -0.77
C CYS A 153 -4.26 9.32 -0.85
N THR A 154 -2.95 9.10 -0.66
CA THR A 154 -2.34 7.78 -0.64
C THR A 154 -2.92 6.90 0.47
N ALA A 155 -3.04 7.45 1.69
CA ALA A 155 -3.59 6.70 2.82
C ALA A 155 -5.05 6.28 2.57
N ILE A 156 -5.88 7.16 2.00
CA ILE A 156 -7.27 6.83 1.66
C ILE A 156 -7.34 5.72 0.62
N GLY A 157 -6.51 5.78 -0.42
CA GLY A 157 -6.43 4.72 -1.43
C GLY A 157 -6.08 3.38 -0.77
N GLU A 158 -4.98 3.34 0.00
CA GLU A 158 -4.53 2.14 0.74
C GLU A 158 -5.63 1.58 1.65
N PHE A 159 -6.34 2.40 2.41
CA PHE A 159 -7.43 1.94 3.26
C PHE A 159 -8.59 1.39 2.44
N PHE A 160 -8.96 2.09 1.38
CA PHE A 160 -10.13 1.73 0.58
C PHE A 160 -9.99 0.34 -0.05
N TYR A 161 -8.91 0.08 -0.79
CA TYR A 161 -8.80 -1.20 -1.49
C TYR A 161 -8.40 -2.37 -0.57
N HIS A 162 -7.90 -2.12 0.66
CA HIS A 162 -7.68 -3.16 1.66
C HIS A 162 -8.93 -3.48 2.50
N THR A 163 -9.96 -2.62 2.53
CA THR A 163 -11.15 -2.89 3.35
C THR A 163 -11.85 -4.19 2.97
N ASN A 164 -12.40 -4.89 3.96
CA ASN A 164 -13.20 -6.10 3.77
C ASN A 164 -14.67 -5.77 3.49
N VAL A 165 -14.94 -4.96 2.46
CA VAL A 165 -16.29 -4.60 2.01
C VAL A 165 -16.48 -4.90 0.53
N LYS A 166 -17.72 -5.20 0.10
CA LYS A 166 -18.06 -5.30 -1.32
C LYS A 166 -18.44 -3.95 -1.86
N THR A 167 -17.96 -3.64 -3.06
CA THR A 167 -18.13 -2.33 -3.67
C THR A 167 -18.75 -2.40 -5.08
N PRO A 168 -19.47 -1.34 -5.53
CA PRO A 168 -19.99 -1.28 -6.88
C PRO A 168 -18.90 -1.39 -7.94
N ARG A 169 -19.13 -2.21 -8.97
CA ARG A 169 -18.14 -2.49 -10.04
C ARG A 169 -17.66 -1.25 -10.78
N TRP A 170 -18.50 -0.21 -10.89
CA TRP A 170 -18.15 1.01 -11.63
C TRP A 170 -16.98 1.79 -11.00
N ILE A 171 -16.76 1.68 -9.67
CA ILE A 171 -15.62 2.29 -8.99
C ILE A 171 -14.30 1.77 -9.58
N GLY A 172 -14.26 0.50 -9.95
CA GLY A 172 -13.09 -0.15 -10.55
C GLY A 172 -12.73 0.31 -11.96
N PHE A 173 -13.38 1.31 -12.52
CA PHE A 173 -12.94 2.00 -13.76
C PHE A 173 -12.11 3.25 -13.47
N ILE A 174 -12.01 3.66 -12.20
CA ILE A 174 -11.24 4.84 -11.78
C ILE A 174 -10.21 4.44 -10.73
N PHE A 175 -10.66 3.80 -9.66
CA PHE A 175 -9.82 3.40 -8.53
C PHE A 175 -9.80 1.89 -8.34
N GLN A 176 -8.70 1.37 -7.83
CA GLN A 176 -8.64 -0.01 -7.37
C GLN A 176 -9.65 -0.21 -6.25
N ARG A 177 -10.48 -1.25 -6.36
CA ARG A 177 -11.49 -1.60 -5.37
C ARG A 177 -11.13 -2.89 -4.62
N PRO A 178 -11.74 -3.18 -3.45
CA PRO A 178 -11.41 -4.36 -2.65
C PRO A 178 -11.42 -5.68 -3.42
N GLU A 179 -12.38 -5.88 -4.34
CA GLU A 179 -12.45 -7.10 -5.15
C GLU A 179 -11.25 -7.24 -6.11
N MET A 180 -10.75 -6.13 -6.63
CA MET A 180 -9.60 -6.10 -7.52
C MET A 180 -8.31 -6.36 -6.74
N HIS A 181 -8.18 -5.77 -5.55
CA HIS A 181 -7.02 -5.98 -4.69
C HIS A 181 -6.96 -7.41 -4.12
N ARG A 182 -8.13 -8.05 -3.92
CA ARG A 182 -8.19 -9.48 -3.59
C ARG A 182 -7.68 -10.39 -4.71
N ILE A 183 -7.86 -10.03 -5.99
CA ILE A 183 -7.21 -10.73 -7.11
C ILE A 183 -5.69 -10.60 -6.98
N HIS A 184 -5.21 -9.40 -6.68
CA HIS A 184 -3.80 -9.10 -6.50
C HIS A 184 -3.17 -9.91 -5.34
N HIS A 185 -3.88 -10.06 -4.23
CA HIS A 185 -3.47 -10.88 -3.09
C HIS A 185 -3.92 -12.35 -3.17
N GLN A 186 -4.52 -12.78 -4.29
CA GLN A 186 -5.02 -14.15 -4.40
C GLN A 186 -3.91 -15.18 -4.24
N ALA A 187 -4.17 -16.18 -3.40
CA ALA A 187 -3.24 -17.29 -3.14
C ALA A 187 -2.72 -17.92 -4.43
N ASP A 188 -1.43 -18.20 -4.47
CA ASP A 188 -0.70 -18.80 -5.60
C ASP A 188 -0.76 -18.02 -6.92
N ARG A 189 -1.23 -16.75 -6.88
CA ARG A 189 -1.32 -15.91 -8.07
C ARG A 189 -0.50 -14.61 -7.93
N HIS A 190 -0.76 -13.80 -6.93
CA HIS A 190 -0.06 -12.56 -6.56
C HIS A 190 0.31 -11.66 -7.76
N LYS A 191 -0.64 -11.31 -8.62
CA LYS A 191 -0.41 -10.47 -9.81
C LYS A 191 -1.65 -9.70 -10.24
N ASN A 192 -1.45 -8.75 -11.17
CA ASN A 192 -2.43 -7.81 -11.70
C ASN A 192 -2.84 -6.72 -10.69
N ASN A 193 -3.51 -5.67 -11.16
CA ASN A 193 -4.04 -4.57 -10.34
C ASN A 193 -2.99 -3.96 -9.40
N TYR A 194 -1.93 -3.39 -9.98
CA TYR A 194 -0.80 -2.82 -9.23
C TYR A 194 -1.00 -1.35 -8.84
N GLY A 195 -1.90 -0.64 -9.52
CA GLY A 195 -2.08 0.80 -9.33
C GLY A 195 -3.28 1.18 -8.47
N ASP A 196 -3.16 2.23 -7.65
CA ASP A 196 -4.29 2.86 -6.96
C ASP A 196 -5.31 3.39 -7.98
N ILE A 197 -4.82 4.10 -9.01
CA ILE A 197 -5.57 4.52 -10.17
C ILE A 197 -5.41 3.44 -11.23
N VAL A 198 -6.51 2.79 -11.58
CA VAL A 198 -6.53 1.60 -12.45
C VAL A 198 -6.17 1.88 -13.91
N TRP A 199 -6.06 3.14 -14.30
CA TRP A 199 -5.71 3.52 -15.67
C TRP A 199 -4.32 3.04 -16.07
N TRP A 200 -3.39 2.93 -15.13
CA TRP A 200 -2.07 2.35 -15.38
C TRP A 200 -2.16 0.86 -15.67
N ASP A 201 -2.99 0.14 -14.90
CA ASP A 201 -3.25 -1.29 -15.17
C ASP A 201 -3.94 -1.50 -16.52
N MET A 202 -4.89 -0.62 -16.90
CA MET A 202 -5.52 -0.66 -18.22
C MET A 202 -4.50 -0.42 -19.35
N LEU A 203 -3.63 0.57 -19.18
CA LEU A 203 -2.63 0.95 -20.17
C LEU A 203 -1.57 -0.16 -20.39
N PHE A 204 -1.16 -0.83 -19.31
CA PHE A 204 -0.08 -1.82 -19.33
C PHE A 204 -0.56 -3.28 -19.25
N GLY A 205 -1.87 -3.52 -19.41
CA GLY A 205 -2.44 -4.86 -19.59
C GLY A 205 -2.53 -5.71 -18.32
N THR A 206 -2.53 -5.09 -17.14
CA THR A 206 -2.64 -5.77 -15.84
C THR A 206 -3.99 -5.54 -15.14
N TYR A 207 -4.92 -4.89 -15.82
CA TYR A 207 -6.24 -4.57 -15.29
C TYR A 207 -7.16 -5.79 -15.24
N GLU A 208 -7.77 -6.01 -14.06
CA GLU A 208 -8.78 -7.04 -13.86
C GLU A 208 -9.84 -6.58 -12.85
N ASN A 209 -11.07 -6.36 -13.31
CA ASN A 209 -12.18 -5.88 -12.50
C ASN A 209 -13.31 -6.92 -12.46
N PRO A 210 -13.29 -7.87 -11.50
CA PRO A 210 -14.23 -8.97 -11.44
C PRO A 210 -15.63 -8.50 -11.03
N LYS A 211 -16.66 -9.25 -11.42
CA LYS A 211 -18.01 -9.07 -10.86
C LYS A 211 -18.08 -9.61 -9.44
N GLU A 212 -17.45 -10.77 -9.22
CA GLU A 212 -17.38 -11.45 -7.94
C GLU A 212 -15.97 -12.02 -7.73
N TRP A 213 -15.57 -12.19 -6.48
CA TRP A 213 -14.34 -12.84 -6.09
C TRP A 213 -14.66 -13.89 -5.00
N ILE A 214 -14.20 -15.13 -5.18
CA ILE A 214 -14.55 -16.30 -4.35
C ILE A 214 -13.34 -17.11 -3.89
N HIS A 215 -12.12 -16.64 -4.16
CA HIS A 215 -10.88 -17.35 -3.85
C HIS A 215 -10.38 -17.04 -2.43
N SER A 216 -9.19 -17.50 -2.08
CA SER A 216 -8.46 -17.16 -0.86
C SER A 216 -7.34 -16.15 -1.15
N CYS A 217 -6.94 -15.39 -0.13
CA CYS A 217 -5.76 -14.54 -0.14
C CYS A 217 -4.62 -15.18 0.66
N GLY A 218 -3.41 -14.67 0.43
CA GLY A 218 -2.28 -14.94 1.28
C GLY A 218 -1.58 -16.28 1.02
N PHE A 219 -0.72 -16.64 1.96
CA PHE A 219 0.07 -17.88 1.94
C PHE A 219 -0.60 -18.99 2.76
N THR A 220 -0.01 -20.18 2.80
CA THR A 220 -0.40 -21.20 3.77
C THR A 220 -0.12 -20.71 5.20
N THR A 221 -0.78 -21.31 6.19
CA THR A 221 -0.63 -20.89 7.60
C THR A 221 0.83 -20.98 8.06
N GLU A 222 1.54 -22.03 7.66
CA GLU A 222 2.94 -22.25 8.02
C GLU A 222 3.85 -21.14 7.46
N ARG A 223 3.63 -20.76 6.20
CA ARG A 223 4.39 -19.69 5.53
C ARG A 223 4.04 -18.31 6.08
N GLU A 224 2.75 -18.04 6.30
CA GLU A 224 2.28 -16.79 6.88
C GLU A 224 2.84 -16.57 8.30
N ASP A 225 2.94 -17.63 9.10
CA ASP A 225 3.45 -17.55 10.48
C ASP A 225 4.98 -17.37 10.55
N ASN A 226 5.70 -17.63 9.45
CA ASN A 226 7.16 -17.50 9.41
C ASN A 226 7.63 -16.05 9.19
N LEU A 227 7.05 -15.11 9.95
CA LEU A 227 7.35 -13.68 9.86
C LEU A 227 8.85 -13.38 10.08
N VAL A 228 9.52 -14.11 10.99
CA VAL A 228 10.94 -13.87 11.29
C VAL A 228 11.82 -14.17 10.07
N ALA A 229 11.52 -15.23 9.32
CA ALA A 229 12.26 -15.55 8.09
C ALA A 229 12.05 -14.46 7.04
N MET A 230 10.81 -14.01 6.85
CA MET A 230 10.50 -12.92 5.90
C MET A 230 11.19 -11.60 6.30
N LEU A 231 11.22 -11.25 7.58
CA LEU A 231 11.98 -10.09 8.08
C LEU A 231 13.50 -10.23 7.91
N ALA A 232 14.00 -11.45 7.87
CA ALA A 232 15.40 -11.77 7.60
C ALA A 232 15.70 -11.97 6.10
N TYR A 233 14.80 -11.51 5.21
CA TYR A 233 14.95 -11.60 3.75
C TYR A 233 15.06 -13.03 3.21
N LYS A 234 14.46 -14.00 3.89
CA LYS A 234 14.36 -15.38 3.40
C LYS A 234 13.08 -15.57 2.58
N ASP A 235 13.17 -16.33 1.51
CA ASP A 235 12.02 -16.74 0.71
C ASP A 235 11.29 -17.88 1.41
N VAL A 236 10.05 -17.61 1.87
CA VAL A 236 9.24 -18.62 2.57
C VAL A 236 8.56 -19.60 1.62
N HIS A 237 8.74 -19.45 0.30
CA HIS A 237 8.23 -20.38 -0.71
C HIS A 237 9.28 -21.44 -1.10
N LYS A 238 10.55 -21.23 -0.83
CA LYS A 238 11.60 -22.22 -1.00
C LYS A 238 11.65 -23.10 0.25
N GLU A 239 11.60 -24.41 0.03
CA GLU A 239 11.92 -25.37 1.11
C GLU A 239 13.39 -25.16 1.50
N ASP A 240 13.70 -25.24 2.81
CA ASP A 240 15.09 -25.21 3.27
C ASP A 240 15.81 -26.42 2.66
N GLU A 241 16.71 -26.16 1.70
CA GLU A 241 17.65 -27.16 1.15
C GLU A 241 18.68 -27.54 2.20
#